data_4488775eaa6e72ffea57564910e838ee
#
_entry.id   4488775eaa6e72ffea57564910e838ee
#
_cell.length_a   1.000
_cell.length_b   1.000
_cell.length_c   1.000
_cell.angle_alpha   90.00
_cell.angle_beta   90.00
_cell.angle_gamma   90.00
#
_symmetry.space_group_name_H-M   'P 1'
#
loop_
_entity.id
_entity.type
_entity.pdbx_description
1 polymer ?
#
loop_
_entity_poly.entity_id
_entity_poly.type
_entity_poly.pdbx_seq_one_letter_code
_entity_poly.pdbx_strand_id
1 'polypeptide(L)'
;MPGDFSISFDPEYPDYLYDMFAGVDYEIDLSQPKGQRIKNVMFKGEPLQDDQQLTLAVNYRYSSALKAFNLVSGKKEWESSCSIRDMIVAYFAEHSPVAPEVDNNWKIVGVDLQLDNPKRAELIEKINAGEIETPYAKSLNLNDYE
;
A
#
# COMPACT_ATOMS: atom_id res chain seq x y z
N MET A 1 -9.42 24.37 12.06
CA MET A 1 -10.39 23.53 12.77
C MET A 1 -9.67 22.30 13.27
N PRO A 2 -9.77 21.94 14.51
CA PRO A 2 -9.19 20.72 14.98
C PRO A 2 -10.03 19.56 14.46
N GLY A 3 -9.47 18.72 13.63
CA GLY A 3 -9.83 17.35 13.52
C GLY A 3 -10.69 16.88 12.37
N ASP A 4 -10.39 17.23 11.14
CA ASP A 4 -10.73 16.31 10.06
C ASP A 4 -9.54 15.34 9.88
N PHE A 5 -9.59 14.22 10.59
CA PHE A 5 -8.54 13.21 10.63
C PHE A 5 -8.83 12.05 9.66
N SER A 6 -9.67 12.28 8.68
CA SER A 6 -9.95 11.25 7.68
C SER A 6 -8.84 11.22 6.64
N ILE A 7 -8.23 10.04 6.50
CA ILE A 7 -7.49 9.71 5.29
C ILE A 7 -8.52 9.29 4.27
N SER A 8 -8.72 10.10 3.23
CA SER A 8 -9.53 9.71 2.10
C SER A 8 -8.65 9.23 0.96
N PHE A 9 -9.05 8.11 0.36
CA PHE A 9 -8.54 7.72 -0.93
C PHE A 9 -9.11 8.65 -2.01
N ASP A 10 -8.31 8.95 -3.02
CA ASP A 10 -8.77 9.71 -4.17
C ASP A 10 -9.83 8.89 -4.90
N PRO A 11 -11.10 9.35 -5.01
CA PRO A 11 -12.17 8.57 -5.63
C PRO A 11 -11.97 8.32 -7.13
N GLU A 12 -11.07 9.05 -7.78
CA GLU A 12 -10.71 8.83 -9.17
C GLU A 12 -9.74 7.65 -9.34
N TYR A 13 -9.10 7.21 -8.25
CA TYR A 13 -8.19 6.07 -8.25
C TYR A 13 -8.82 4.88 -7.56
N PRO A 14 -9.01 3.76 -8.26
CA PRO A 14 -9.39 2.51 -7.64
C PRO A 14 -8.42 2.10 -6.53
N ASP A 15 -8.93 1.61 -5.41
CA ASP A 15 -8.14 1.20 -4.24
C ASP A 15 -7.08 0.14 -4.56
N TYR A 16 -7.34 -0.75 -5.52
CA TYR A 16 -6.38 -1.75 -5.99
C TYR A 16 -5.18 -1.19 -6.79
N LEU A 17 -5.12 0.13 -7.00
CA LEU A 17 -3.98 0.81 -7.63
C LEU A 17 -3.05 1.49 -6.60
N TYR A 18 -3.35 1.38 -5.31
CA TYR A 18 -2.45 1.83 -4.25
C TYR A 18 -1.40 0.77 -3.98
N ASP A 19 -0.38 0.74 -4.84
CA ASP A 19 0.68 -0.25 -4.75
C ASP A 19 1.63 0.06 -3.60
N MET A 20 2.03 -1.00 -2.90
CA MET A 20 3.04 -0.97 -1.86
C MET A 20 4.28 -1.73 -2.34
N PHE A 21 5.46 -1.25 -1.94
CA PHE A 21 6.73 -1.86 -2.32
C PHE A 21 7.26 -2.72 -1.18
N ALA A 22 7.63 -3.95 -1.50
CA ALA A 22 8.44 -4.81 -0.63
C ALA A 22 9.92 -4.70 -1.02
N GLY A 23 10.82 -4.92 -0.04
CA GLY A 23 12.27 -4.89 -0.25
C GLY A 23 12.91 -3.50 -0.17
N VAL A 24 12.12 -2.49 0.14
CA VAL A 24 12.57 -1.14 0.51
C VAL A 24 11.79 -0.68 1.74
N ASP A 25 12.41 0.11 2.61
CA ASP A 25 11.73 0.78 3.71
C ASP A 25 11.44 2.22 3.31
N TYR A 26 10.27 2.77 3.68
CA TYR A 26 9.91 4.14 3.34
C TYR A 26 8.81 4.72 4.23
N GLU A 27 8.64 6.03 4.14
CA GLU A 27 7.55 6.75 4.81
C GLU A 27 6.64 7.43 3.77
N ILE A 28 5.35 7.46 4.08
CA ILE A 28 4.33 8.20 3.32
C ILE A 28 3.93 9.41 4.16
N ASP A 29 4.51 10.57 3.87
CA ASP A 29 4.26 11.82 4.58
C ASP A 29 3.04 12.54 3.99
N LEU A 30 1.89 12.41 4.66
CA LEU A 30 0.63 13.01 4.21
C LEU A 30 0.57 14.54 4.45
N SER A 31 1.50 15.13 5.19
CA SER A 31 1.64 16.59 5.29
C SER A 31 2.16 17.22 4.00
N GLN A 32 2.73 16.40 3.11
CA GLN A 32 3.31 16.86 1.87
C GLN A 32 2.31 16.84 0.70
N PRO A 33 2.50 17.68 -0.31
CA PRO A 33 1.67 17.65 -1.50
C PRO A 33 1.84 16.34 -2.29
N LYS A 34 0.83 16.01 -3.11
CA LYS A 34 0.87 14.86 -4.02
C LYS A 34 2.15 14.90 -4.88
N GLY A 35 2.83 13.77 -5.01
CA GLY A 35 4.10 13.63 -5.72
C GLY A 35 5.36 13.88 -4.86
N GLN A 36 5.21 14.32 -3.60
CA GLN A 36 6.33 14.57 -2.68
C GLN A 36 6.19 13.82 -1.36
N ARG A 37 5.27 12.84 -1.29
CA ARG A 37 4.91 12.17 -0.05
C ARG A 37 5.84 11.04 0.36
N ILE A 38 6.56 10.44 -0.59
CA ILE A 38 7.50 9.34 -0.28
C ILE A 38 8.79 9.94 0.27
N LYS A 39 9.17 9.49 1.43
CA LYS A 39 10.33 9.98 2.19
C LYS A 39 11.16 8.83 2.75
N ASN A 40 12.39 9.12 3.09
CA ASN A 40 13.28 8.21 3.81
C ASN A 40 13.35 6.81 3.20
N VAL A 41 13.47 6.76 1.86
CA VAL A 41 13.57 5.49 1.15
C VAL A 41 14.92 4.85 1.42
N MET A 42 14.88 3.63 1.98
CA MET A 42 16.07 2.86 2.33
C MET A 42 16.07 1.54 1.56
N PHE A 43 17.23 1.12 1.11
CA PHE A 43 17.44 -0.18 0.51
C PHE A 43 18.56 -0.91 1.24
N LYS A 44 18.24 -2.07 1.83
CA LYS A 44 19.20 -2.86 2.66
C LYS A 44 19.84 -2.06 3.80
N GLY A 45 19.07 -1.15 4.41
CA GLY A 45 19.51 -0.32 5.53
C GLY A 45 20.28 0.94 5.16
N GLU A 46 20.47 1.22 3.86
CA GLU A 46 21.15 2.41 3.38
C GLU A 46 20.20 3.31 2.59
N PRO A 47 20.34 4.65 2.64
CA PRO A 47 19.54 5.56 1.85
C PRO A 47 19.63 5.26 0.35
N LEU A 48 18.48 5.07 -0.30
CA LEU A 48 18.42 4.85 -1.74
C LEU A 48 18.87 6.11 -2.48
N GLN A 49 19.81 5.97 -3.40
CA GLN A 49 20.31 7.05 -4.23
C GLN A 49 19.51 7.15 -5.53
N ASP A 50 19.34 8.36 -6.07
CA ASP A 50 18.54 8.62 -7.28
C ASP A 50 19.05 7.90 -8.53
N ASP A 51 20.35 7.64 -8.60
CA ASP A 51 21.01 6.93 -9.70
C ASP A 51 21.19 5.43 -9.49
N GLN A 52 20.72 4.91 -8.34
CA GLN A 52 20.87 3.50 -7.99
C GLN A 52 19.95 2.63 -8.85
N GLN A 53 20.54 1.64 -9.51
CA GLN A 53 19.79 0.68 -10.31
C GLN A 53 19.26 -0.46 -9.46
N LEU A 54 17.96 -0.70 -9.54
CA LEU A 54 17.28 -1.81 -8.87
C LEU A 54 16.53 -2.68 -9.87
N THR A 55 16.34 -3.94 -9.52
CA THR A 55 15.46 -4.84 -10.27
C THR A 55 14.10 -4.88 -9.59
N LEU A 56 13.06 -4.55 -10.34
CA LEU A 56 11.69 -4.53 -9.86
C LEU A 56 10.95 -5.79 -10.34
N ALA A 57 10.39 -6.56 -9.40
CA ALA A 57 9.48 -7.64 -9.70
C ALA A 57 8.04 -7.11 -9.75
N VAL A 58 7.36 -7.32 -10.88
CA VAL A 58 5.97 -6.85 -11.10
C VAL A 58 5.20 -7.88 -11.91
N ASN A 59 3.88 -7.86 -11.82
CA ASN A 59 3.05 -8.63 -12.71
C ASN A 59 2.98 -7.97 -14.11
N TYR A 60 2.51 -8.74 -15.09
CA TYR A 60 2.42 -8.29 -16.49
C TYR A 60 1.60 -7.01 -16.67
N ARG A 61 0.48 -6.89 -15.95
CA ARG A 61 -0.43 -5.73 -16.04
C ARG A 61 0.27 -4.44 -15.60
N TYR A 62 1.00 -4.50 -14.50
CA TYR A 62 1.75 -3.36 -13.98
C TYR A 62 2.98 -3.03 -14.83
N SER A 63 3.65 -4.03 -15.40
CA SER A 63 4.80 -3.76 -16.26
C SER A 63 4.45 -2.90 -17.47
N SER A 64 3.25 -3.06 -18.02
CA SER A 64 2.75 -2.26 -19.14
C SER A 64 2.41 -0.83 -18.71
N ALA A 65 1.77 -0.66 -17.53
CA ALA A 65 1.45 0.66 -16.98
C ALA A 65 2.72 1.45 -16.63
N LEU A 66 3.68 0.82 -15.95
CA LEU A 66 4.94 1.45 -15.59
C LEU A 66 5.73 1.94 -16.81
N LYS A 67 5.71 1.18 -17.91
CA LYS A 67 6.31 1.60 -19.18
C LYS A 67 5.57 2.77 -19.81
N ALA A 68 4.23 2.73 -19.81
CA ALA A 68 3.41 3.81 -20.38
C ALA A 68 3.64 5.15 -19.68
N PHE A 69 3.93 5.13 -18.37
CA PHE A 69 4.25 6.31 -17.58
C PHE A 69 5.75 6.63 -17.49
N ASN A 70 6.59 5.93 -18.23
CA ASN A 70 8.05 6.07 -18.17
C ASN A 70 8.65 5.90 -16.75
N LEU A 71 7.98 5.11 -15.90
CA LEU A 71 8.43 4.87 -14.53
C LEU A 71 9.50 3.78 -14.45
N VAL A 72 9.68 3.00 -15.51
CA VAL A 72 10.76 2.02 -15.65
C VAL A 72 11.44 2.20 -17.00
N SER A 73 12.74 2.39 -16.97
CA SER A 73 13.60 2.46 -18.16
C SER A 73 14.28 1.11 -18.46
N GLY A 74 14.06 0.15 -17.57
CA GLY A 74 14.82 -1.08 -17.51
C GLY A 74 14.53 -2.07 -18.63
N LYS A 75 15.54 -2.84 -18.93
CA LYS A 75 15.44 -4.05 -19.73
C LYS A 75 14.66 -5.11 -18.95
N LYS A 76 13.81 -5.86 -19.62
CA LYS A 76 13.20 -7.06 -19.06
C LYS A 76 14.28 -8.13 -18.87
N GLU A 77 14.58 -8.43 -17.62
CA GLU A 77 15.63 -9.40 -17.26
C GLU A 77 15.08 -10.83 -17.28
N TRP A 78 13.83 -11.00 -16.84
CA TRP A 78 13.21 -12.31 -16.73
C TRP A 78 11.68 -12.22 -16.80
N GLU A 79 11.03 -13.29 -17.23
CA GLU A 79 9.58 -13.46 -17.21
C GLU A 79 9.23 -14.90 -16.90
N SER A 80 8.32 -15.10 -15.95
CA SER A 80 7.78 -16.43 -15.66
C SER A 80 6.77 -16.86 -16.72
N SER A 81 6.80 -18.15 -17.07
CA SER A 81 5.74 -18.80 -17.84
C SER A 81 4.54 -19.22 -16.95
N CYS A 82 4.72 -19.20 -15.61
CA CYS A 82 3.68 -19.54 -14.66
C CYS A 82 2.87 -18.30 -14.25
N SER A 83 1.57 -18.47 -14.02
CA SER A 83 0.75 -17.40 -13.45
C SER A 83 1.11 -17.17 -11.98
N ILE A 84 0.91 -15.94 -11.48
CA ILE A 84 1.08 -15.63 -10.04
C ILE A 84 0.19 -16.54 -9.19
N ARG A 85 -1.03 -16.84 -9.66
CA ARG A 85 -1.93 -17.77 -8.97
C ARG A 85 -1.28 -19.15 -8.77
N ASP A 86 -0.70 -19.71 -9.82
CA ASP A 86 -0.08 -21.03 -9.75
C ASP A 86 1.16 -21.03 -8.85
N MET A 87 1.92 -19.93 -8.86
CA MET A 87 3.04 -19.74 -7.93
C MET A 87 2.58 -19.71 -6.48
N ILE A 88 1.49 -18.98 -6.17
CA ILE A 88 0.91 -18.93 -4.83
C ILE A 88 0.44 -20.31 -4.39
N VAL A 89 -0.28 -21.03 -5.25
CA VAL A 89 -0.75 -22.39 -4.95
C VAL A 89 0.42 -23.33 -4.66
N ALA A 90 1.46 -23.27 -5.49
CA ALA A 90 2.66 -24.10 -5.29
C ALA A 90 3.37 -23.74 -3.97
N TYR A 91 3.50 -22.45 -3.65
CA TYR A 91 4.10 -21.99 -2.40
C TYR A 91 3.33 -22.52 -1.17
N PHE A 92 2.00 -22.40 -1.17
CA PHE A 92 1.19 -22.94 -0.07
C PHE A 92 1.28 -24.46 0.04
N ALA A 93 1.34 -25.18 -1.08
CA ALA A 93 1.50 -26.63 -1.07
C ALA A 93 2.82 -27.08 -0.43
N GLU A 94 3.88 -26.30 -0.62
CA GLU A 94 5.23 -26.61 -0.12
C GLU A 94 5.45 -26.12 1.31
N HIS A 95 4.88 -24.95 1.70
CA HIS A 95 5.20 -24.23 2.93
C HIS A 95 4.04 -24.19 3.94
N SER A 96 2.97 -24.96 3.74
CA SER A 96 1.82 -24.95 4.66
C SER A 96 2.17 -25.64 6.00
N PRO A 97 1.72 -25.10 7.15
CA PRO A 97 0.86 -23.92 7.29
C PRO A 97 1.63 -22.60 7.12
N VAL A 98 1.07 -21.66 6.36
CA VAL A 98 1.64 -20.33 6.18
C VAL A 98 1.04 -19.38 7.21
N ALA A 99 1.87 -18.73 8.02
CA ALA A 99 1.46 -17.68 8.93
C ALA A 99 1.72 -16.32 8.25
N PRO A 100 0.71 -15.44 8.10
CA PRO A 100 0.94 -14.10 7.59
C PRO A 100 1.81 -13.30 8.56
N GLU A 101 2.81 -12.62 8.01
CA GLU A 101 3.68 -11.70 8.76
C GLU A 101 3.60 -10.31 8.15
N VAL A 102 3.77 -9.29 8.99
CA VAL A 102 3.84 -7.89 8.56
C VAL A 102 5.30 -7.45 8.66
N ASP A 103 5.89 -7.05 7.55
CA ASP A 103 7.29 -6.64 7.47
C ASP A 103 7.54 -5.22 8.02
N ASN A 104 6.48 -4.41 8.21
CA ASN A 104 6.55 -3.04 8.74
C ASN A 104 7.52 -2.13 7.97
N ASN A 105 7.73 -2.42 6.70
CA ASN A 105 8.68 -1.71 5.84
C ASN A 105 8.20 -0.33 5.39
N TRP A 106 6.96 0.03 5.70
CA TRP A 106 6.43 1.37 5.45
C TRP A 106 5.49 1.85 6.54
N LYS A 107 5.35 3.16 6.66
CA LYS A 107 4.40 3.79 7.58
C LYS A 107 3.90 5.13 7.06
N ILE A 108 2.73 5.53 7.53
CA ILE A 108 2.17 6.86 7.30
C ILE A 108 2.68 7.80 8.39
N VAL A 109 3.12 8.99 7.99
CA VAL A 109 3.59 10.06 8.87
C VAL A 109 2.99 11.40 8.45
N GLY A 110 3.23 12.45 9.26
CA GLY A 110 2.80 13.81 8.95
C GLY A 110 1.33 14.11 9.28
N VAL A 111 0.61 13.13 9.82
CA VAL A 111 -0.78 13.26 10.30
C VAL A 111 -0.96 12.42 11.55
N ASP A 112 -1.90 12.83 12.40
CA ASP A 112 -2.35 12.01 13.51
C ASP A 112 -3.46 11.08 13.03
N LEU A 113 -3.17 9.79 12.96
CA LEU A 113 -4.12 8.76 12.53
C LEU A 113 -5.16 8.42 13.59
N GLN A 114 -5.04 8.98 14.81
CA GLN A 114 -5.92 8.69 15.94
C GLN A 114 -6.20 7.19 16.14
N LEU A 115 -5.16 6.38 16.05
CA LEU A 115 -5.28 4.92 16.14
C LEU A 115 -5.92 4.48 17.46
N ASP A 116 -5.72 5.26 18.53
CA ASP A 116 -6.24 5.02 19.87
C ASP A 116 -7.61 5.66 20.13
N ASN A 117 -8.25 6.27 19.10
CA ASN A 117 -9.55 6.86 19.25
C ASN A 117 -10.61 5.77 19.52
N PRO A 118 -11.34 5.81 20.66
CA PRO A 118 -12.32 4.78 20.99
C PRO A 118 -13.47 4.69 19.96
N LYS A 119 -13.86 5.78 19.32
CA LYS A 119 -14.84 5.77 18.22
C LYS A 119 -14.39 4.91 17.04
N ARG A 120 -13.08 4.84 16.78
CA ARG A 120 -12.52 3.99 15.71
C ARG A 120 -12.74 2.51 16.01
N ALA A 121 -12.50 2.08 17.24
CA ALA A 121 -12.71 0.69 17.64
C ALA A 121 -14.19 0.33 17.54
N GLU A 122 -15.08 1.18 18.05
CA GLU A 122 -16.54 0.98 17.95
C GLU A 122 -17.01 0.87 16.49
N LEU A 123 -16.51 1.76 15.61
CA LEU A 123 -16.83 1.73 14.18
C LEU A 123 -16.37 0.41 13.53
N ILE A 124 -15.17 -0.06 13.85
CA ILE A 124 -14.65 -1.33 13.33
C ILE A 124 -15.53 -2.51 13.80
N GLU A 125 -15.98 -2.51 15.06
CA GLU A 125 -16.89 -3.53 15.56
C GLU A 125 -18.21 -3.54 14.81
N LYS A 126 -18.82 -2.39 14.56
CA LYS A 126 -20.06 -2.26 13.79
C LYS A 126 -19.91 -2.72 12.32
N ILE A 127 -18.77 -2.41 11.71
CA ILE A 127 -18.44 -2.90 10.36
C ILE A 127 -18.32 -4.42 10.36
N ASN A 128 -17.60 -4.99 11.30
CA ASN A 128 -17.41 -6.44 11.41
C ASN A 128 -18.72 -7.18 11.73
N ALA A 129 -19.64 -6.53 12.46
CA ALA A 129 -20.98 -7.04 12.73
C ALA A 129 -21.93 -6.91 11.51
N GLY A 130 -21.54 -6.22 10.44
CA GLY A 130 -22.39 -5.97 9.28
C GLY A 130 -23.49 -4.92 9.52
N GLU A 131 -23.36 -4.14 10.60
CA GLU A 131 -24.29 -3.04 10.92
C GLU A 131 -24.04 -1.79 10.07
N ILE A 132 -22.81 -1.65 9.60
CA ILE A 132 -22.36 -0.54 8.74
C ILE A 132 -21.77 -1.12 7.46
N GLU A 133 -22.33 -0.73 6.34
CA GLU A 133 -21.74 -1.03 5.03
C GLU A 133 -20.61 -0.04 4.75
N THR A 134 -19.43 -0.57 4.49
CA THR A 134 -18.31 0.26 4.00
C THR A 134 -18.47 0.48 2.51
N PRO A 135 -18.71 1.71 2.07
CA PRO A 135 -18.82 1.98 0.64
C PRO A 135 -17.48 1.72 -0.04
N TYR A 136 -17.50 0.98 -1.12
CA TYR A 136 -16.33 0.74 -1.96
C TYR A 136 -15.75 2.09 -2.44
N ALA A 137 -14.46 2.29 -2.25
CA ALA A 137 -13.71 3.50 -2.64
C ALA A 137 -14.15 4.81 -1.97
N LYS A 138 -14.85 4.78 -0.83
CA LYS A 138 -15.10 5.98 -0.03
C LYS A 138 -14.26 5.95 1.24
N SER A 139 -13.81 7.13 1.66
CA SER A 139 -13.18 7.29 2.97
C SER A 139 -14.20 7.07 4.08
N LEU A 140 -13.79 6.37 5.12
CA LEU A 140 -14.50 6.34 6.39
C LEU A 140 -14.12 7.61 7.15
N ASN A 141 -15.03 8.53 7.27
CA ASN A 141 -14.89 9.69 8.14
C ASN A 141 -15.60 9.38 9.46
N LEU A 142 -14.88 9.39 10.56
CA LEU A 142 -15.46 9.13 11.89
C LEU A 142 -16.63 10.08 12.24
N ASN A 143 -16.64 11.29 11.67
CA ASN A 143 -17.70 12.26 11.90
C ASN A 143 -19.02 11.95 11.15
N ASP A 144 -18.97 11.08 10.15
CA ASP A 144 -20.16 10.66 9.39
C ASP A 144 -21.01 9.63 10.14
N TYR A 145 -20.51 9.12 11.29
CA TYR A 145 -21.10 8.04 12.08
C TYR A 145 -21.37 8.49 13.54
N GLU A 146 -21.75 9.75 13.73
CA GLU A 146 -22.21 10.26 15.03
C GLU A 146 -23.67 9.88 15.35
#